data_db59d314b4a5683da035246127b7f3d2
#
_entry.id   db59d314b4a5683da035246127b7f3d2
#
_cell.length_a   1.000
_cell.length_b   1.000
_cell.length_c   1.000
_cell.angle_alpha   90.00
_cell.angle_beta   90.00
_cell.angle_gamma   90.00
#
_symmetry.space_group_name_H-M   'P 1'
#
loop_
_entity.id
_entity.type
_entity.pdbx_description
1 polymer ?
#
loop_
_entity_poly.entity_id
_entity_poly.type
_entity_poly.pdbx_seq_one_letter_code
_entity_poly.pdbx_strand_id
1 'polypeptide(L)'
;MNNEKRWVYDIEIYPNLFLICAKHCETGERRRFQVSPLGDDRNDIALWLKYEVEEMVGFNSLYYDYPVLHHAIMKLWTLRGRDFCSQLFNYSTSIIKGKKVYFKEYDYIKKQIDLFKINHYDNKAKMTSLKLLQFNLRLQNIRELPYEPGTILSNEQIQNVIDYCDNDVDATELVYVETLPEIELREKLSPQYKIDFTNFNSTKIGEYILISKIITDLGEDVVYDKYETDRGVRKKIKNTKREFINLNDVIFPYVRFTTEPFQKILEWFKSRTITETKGVFSEIPFDELISLEPHYYVEKKNGKQQTLNVIYKGFQYDFGVGGIHGSVSPGIYVSDDEYEIWDVDVASYYPNLAIKNKFYPEHLGIEFCDIYESIYIERQGYNKKTHPAENLALKLALNGSYGKSNSEYSALYDPAYTMKTTVNGQLLLCMLSERFMEEIPDCTMIQINTDGMTVRVHKNYVEQMKSICRRWETLTGLELEDVMYSKMIIKDVKVCILILLIAGIS
;
A
#
# COMPACT_ATOMS: atom_id res chain seq x y z
N MET A 1 3.19 -21.62 15.33
CA MET A 1 3.36 -20.24 15.83
C MET A 1 3.37 -20.31 17.35
N ASN A 2 4.34 -19.68 17.98
CA ASN A 2 4.36 -19.67 19.44
C ASN A 2 3.70 -18.36 19.88
N ASN A 3 2.36 -18.34 19.95
CA ASN A 3 1.58 -17.18 20.39
C ASN A 3 1.42 -17.14 21.93
N GLU A 4 2.02 -18.12 22.64
CA GLU A 4 1.83 -18.34 24.06
C GLU A 4 2.18 -17.13 24.94
N LYS A 5 2.90 -16.14 24.41
CA LYS A 5 3.32 -14.93 25.15
C LYS A 5 3.16 -13.65 24.31
N ARG A 6 2.14 -13.62 23.46
CA ARG A 6 1.80 -12.45 22.65
C ARG A 6 0.60 -11.72 23.25
N TRP A 7 0.74 -10.41 23.43
CA TRP A 7 -0.27 -9.56 24.08
C TRP A 7 -0.59 -8.35 23.22
N VAL A 8 -1.86 -8.10 22.97
CA VAL A 8 -2.34 -6.81 22.48
C VAL A 8 -2.34 -5.83 23.64
N TYR A 9 -1.90 -4.58 23.40
CA TYR A 9 -1.84 -3.57 24.45
C TYR A 9 -2.12 -2.17 23.93
N ASP A 10 -2.50 -1.29 24.86
CA ASP A 10 -2.67 0.14 24.69
C ASP A 10 -2.28 0.88 25.96
N ILE A 11 -1.89 2.17 25.85
CA ILE A 11 -1.38 2.97 26.98
C ILE A 11 -2.08 4.32 27.04
N GLU A 12 -2.59 4.66 28.23
CA GLU A 12 -3.16 5.97 28.51
C GLU A 12 -2.35 6.77 29.54
N ILE A 13 -2.11 8.04 29.25
CA ILE A 13 -1.28 8.93 30.06
C ILE A 13 -2.01 10.22 30.42
N TYR A 14 -2.15 10.47 31.72
CA TYR A 14 -2.61 11.73 32.29
C TYR A 14 -1.63 12.23 33.36
N PRO A 15 -1.71 13.49 33.82
CA PRO A 15 -0.77 14.02 34.82
C PRO A 15 -0.67 13.21 36.12
N ASN A 16 -1.71 12.44 36.46
CA ASN A 16 -1.78 11.58 37.64
C ASN A 16 -2.15 10.12 37.29
N LEU A 17 -2.02 9.70 36.06
CA LEU A 17 -2.27 8.32 35.65
C LEU A 17 -1.27 7.89 34.57
N PHE A 18 -0.66 6.73 34.80
CA PHE A 18 -0.09 5.84 33.78
C PHE A 18 -0.89 4.55 33.80
N LEU A 19 -1.46 4.18 32.69
CA LEU A 19 -2.29 2.99 32.53
C LEU A 19 -1.79 2.15 31.37
N ILE A 20 -1.69 0.83 31.58
CA ILE A 20 -1.54 -0.18 30.54
C ILE A 20 -2.73 -1.11 30.62
N CYS A 21 -3.47 -1.23 29.54
CA CYS A 21 -4.41 -2.33 29.34
C CYS A 21 -3.82 -3.31 28.33
N ALA A 22 -3.92 -4.61 28.62
CA ALA A 22 -3.41 -5.65 27.76
C ALA A 22 -4.34 -6.87 27.74
N LYS A 23 -4.35 -7.57 26.59
CA LYS A 23 -5.13 -8.78 26.36
C LYS A 23 -4.27 -9.83 25.67
N HIS A 24 -4.26 -11.04 26.24
CA HIS A 24 -3.51 -12.15 25.68
C HIS A 24 -4.14 -12.65 24.37
N CYS A 25 -3.37 -12.76 23.31
CA CYS A 25 -3.89 -13.04 21.96
C CYS A 25 -4.58 -14.39 21.80
N GLU A 26 -4.23 -15.40 22.61
CA GLU A 26 -4.84 -16.74 22.51
C GLU A 26 -5.91 -16.97 23.57
N THR A 27 -5.62 -16.64 24.84
CA THR A 27 -6.51 -16.97 25.95
C THR A 27 -7.59 -15.92 26.20
N GLY A 28 -7.41 -14.70 25.69
CA GLY A 28 -8.27 -13.56 25.97
C GLY A 28 -8.11 -13.00 27.39
N GLU A 29 -7.13 -13.51 28.16
CA GLU A 29 -6.84 -13.03 29.50
C GLU A 29 -6.48 -11.56 29.48
N ARG A 30 -7.00 -10.78 30.44
CA ARG A 30 -6.75 -9.34 30.54
C ARG A 30 -5.85 -9.00 31.70
N ARG A 31 -4.98 -8.04 31.47
CA ARG A 31 -4.17 -7.37 32.46
C ARG A 31 -4.43 -5.87 32.40
N ARG A 32 -4.54 -5.24 33.55
CA ARG A 32 -4.64 -3.79 33.73
C ARG A 32 -3.65 -3.39 34.79
N PHE A 33 -2.76 -2.49 34.46
CA PHE A 33 -1.74 -2.00 35.35
C PHE A 33 -1.79 -0.49 35.41
N GLN A 34 -1.69 0.09 36.61
CA GLN A 34 -1.71 1.53 36.75
C GLN A 34 -0.64 2.04 37.75
N VAL A 35 -0.22 3.27 37.51
CA VAL A 35 0.40 4.12 38.51
C VAL A 35 -0.50 5.33 38.65
N SER A 36 -1.16 5.47 39.80
CA SER A 36 -2.20 6.48 40.03
C SER A 36 -2.40 6.72 41.50
N PRO A 37 -3.30 7.63 41.95
CA PRO A 37 -3.72 7.72 43.32
C PRO A 37 -4.36 6.45 43.90
N LEU A 38 -4.82 5.52 43.03
CA LEU A 38 -5.46 4.26 43.45
C LEU A 38 -4.47 3.12 43.65
N GLY A 39 -3.29 3.16 43.06
CA GLY A 39 -2.29 2.09 43.18
C GLY A 39 -1.03 2.36 42.37
N ASP A 40 -0.03 1.51 42.61
CA ASP A 40 1.26 1.53 41.93
C ASP A 40 1.67 0.10 41.56
N ASP A 41 1.35 -0.31 40.34
CA ASP A 41 1.50 -1.68 39.85
C ASP A 41 2.85 -1.91 39.13
N ARG A 42 3.86 -1.04 39.32
CA ARG A 42 5.14 -1.14 38.59
C ARG A 42 5.86 -2.48 38.81
N ASN A 43 5.78 -3.06 40.00
CA ASN A 43 6.36 -4.37 40.27
C ASN A 43 5.66 -5.47 39.45
N ASP A 44 4.34 -5.40 39.35
CA ASP A 44 3.55 -6.38 38.58
C ASP A 44 3.77 -6.20 37.08
N ILE A 45 3.92 -4.96 36.60
CA ILE A 45 4.34 -4.67 35.21
C ILE A 45 5.71 -5.32 34.92
N ALA A 46 6.67 -5.17 35.82
CA ALA A 46 8.01 -5.75 35.67
C ALA A 46 7.98 -7.28 35.62
N LEU A 47 7.18 -7.91 36.48
CA LEU A 47 7.00 -9.37 36.50
C LEU A 47 6.28 -9.87 35.24
N TRP A 48 5.18 -9.22 34.86
CA TRP A 48 4.44 -9.51 33.62
C TRP A 48 5.33 -9.41 32.37
N LEU A 49 6.02 -8.30 32.18
CA LEU A 49 6.96 -8.14 31.08
C LEU A 49 8.05 -9.20 31.10
N LYS A 50 8.56 -9.58 32.26
CA LYS A 50 9.67 -10.54 32.38
C LYS A 50 9.25 -11.97 32.05
N TYR A 51 8.09 -12.41 32.53
CA TYR A 51 7.74 -13.83 32.55
C TYR A 51 6.60 -14.19 31.55
N GLU A 52 5.69 -13.26 31.28
CA GLU A 52 4.47 -13.53 30.52
C GLU A 52 4.50 -12.93 29.09
N VAL A 53 5.36 -11.94 28.83
CA VAL A 53 5.41 -11.24 27.55
C VAL A 53 6.67 -11.58 26.77
N GLU A 54 6.52 -11.99 25.51
CA GLU A 54 7.59 -12.04 24.51
C GLU A 54 7.36 -11.01 23.40
N GLU A 55 6.12 -10.86 22.96
CA GLU A 55 5.74 -9.94 21.89
C GLU A 55 4.55 -9.07 22.31
N MET A 56 4.62 -7.80 21.96
CA MET A 56 3.58 -6.81 22.21
C MET A 56 3.02 -6.29 20.89
N VAL A 57 1.70 -6.36 20.72
CA VAL A 57 0.97 -5.91 19.54
C VAL A 57 0.25 -4.62 19.87
N GLY A 58 0.47 -3.57 19.07
CA GLY A 58 -0.21 -2.30 19.23
C GLY A 58 -0.56 -1.63 17.91
N PHE A 59 -1.38 -0.60 17.97
CA PHE A 59 -1.74 0.22 16.82
C PHE A 59 -0.99 1.55 16.85
N ASN A 60 -0.05 1.78 15.94
CA ASN A 60 0.86 2.93 15.94
C ASN A 60 1.77 2.99 17.18
N SER A 61 1.96 1.85 17.82
CA SER A 61 2.64 1.73 19.11
C SER A 61 4.12 2.10 19.05
N LEU A 62 4.80 1.86 17.95
CA LEU A 62 6.21 2.26 17.77
C LEU A 62 6.41 3.77 17.71
N TYR A 63 5.34 4.52 17.43
CA TYR A 63 5.40 5.98 17.44
C TYR A 63 5.09 6.58 18.83
N TYR A 64 4.19 5.96 19.61
CA TYR A 64 3.71 6.53 20.87
C TYR A 64 3.84 5.58 22.07
N ASP A 65 3.09 4.48 22.13
CA ASP A 65 2.97 3.63 23.32
C ASP A 65 4.30 3.06 23.77
N TYR A 66 5.04 2.48 22.85
CA TYR A 66 6.32 1.87 23.17
C TYR A 66 7.40 2.88 23.58
N PRO A 67 7.60 4.02 22.93
CA PRO A 67 8.44 5.11 23.42
C PRO A 67 8.11 5.56 24.85
N VAL A 68 6.82 5.66 25.17
CA VAL A 68 6.34 6.05 26.50
C VAL A 68 6.67 4.97 27.52
N LEU A 69 6.34 3.71 27.24
CA LEU A 69 6.66 2.56 28.09
C LEU A 69 8.17 2.41 28.31
N HIS A 70 8.95 2.49 27.25
CA HIS A 70 10.40 2.41 27.33
C HIS A 70 10.99 3.54 28.20
N HIS A 71 10.52 4.77 28.03
CA HIS A 71 10.97 5.90 28.85
C HIS A 71 10.57 5.73 30.31
N ALA A 72 9.36 5.26 30.59
CA ALA A 72 8.90 4.94 31.94
C ALA A 72 9.85 3.97 32.64
N ILE A 73 10.17 2.84 31.98
CA ILE A 73 11.01 1.78 32.55
C ILE A 73 12.46 2.23 32.70
N MET A 74 13.03 2.83 31.65
CA MET A 74 14.48 3.11 31.60
C MET A 74 14.88 4.39 32.33
N LYS A 75 13.97 5.34 32.56
CA LYS A 75 14.31 6.67 33.08
C LYS A 75 13.56 7.09 34.31
N LEU A 76 12.33 6.63 34.53
CA LEU A 76 11.46 7.16 35.56
C LEU A 76 11.11 6.14 36.67
N TRP A 77 11.49 4.88 36.50
CA TRP A 77 10.99 3.74 37.29
C TRP A 77 11.17 3.89 38.80
N THR A 78 12.20 4.63 39.23
CA THR A 78 12.52 4.84 40.67
C THR A 78 11.86 6.06 41.32
N LEU A 79 11.13 6.88 40.50
CA LEU A 79 10.45 8.07 40.97
C LEU A 79 9.22 7.69 41.82
N ARG A 80 8.81 8.59 42.75
CA ARG A 80 7.52 8.45 43.44
C ARG A 80 6.36 8.54 42.44
N GLY A 81 5.25 7.84 42.73
CA GLY A 81 4.14 7.67 41.78
C GLY A 81 3.62 8.97 41.15
N ARG A 82 3.45 10.05 41.96
CA ARG A 82 2.99 11.35 41.44
C ARG A 82 4.02 12.01 40.49
N ASP A 83 5.29 12.00 40.89
CA ASP A 83 6.38 12.56 40.08
C ASP A 83 6.59 11.72 38.81
N PHE A 84 6.47 10.40 38.92
CA PHE A 84 6.51 9.48 37.83
C PHE A 84 5.45 9.83 36.77
N CYS A 85 4.16 9.91 37.12
CA CYS A 85 3.08 10.23 36.19
C CYS A 85 3.26 11.61 35.57
N SER A 86 3.59 12.64 36.37
CA SER A 86 3.77 14.01 35.87
C SER A 86 4.91 14.11 34.84
N GLN A 87 6.07 13.51 35.12
CA GLN A 87 7.20 13.52 34.21
C GLN A 87 6.92 12.68 32.94
N LEU A 88 6.23 11.55 33.08
CA LEU A 88 5.84 10.72 31.96
C LEU A 88 4.83 11.45 31.06
N PHE A 89 3.86 12.18 31.64
CA PHE A 89 2.93 13.02 30.90
C PHE A 89 3.64 14.11 30.09
N ASN A 90 4.63 14.79 30.68
CA ASN A 90 5.44 15.77 29.98
C ASN A 90 6.22 15.16 28.81
N TYR A 91 6.75 13.96 29.00
CA TYR A 91 7.44 13.21 27.95
C TYR A 91 6.48 12.81 26.82
N SER A 92 5.31 12.22 27.13
CA SER A 92 4.30 11.84 26.15
C SER A 92 3.81 13.04 25.34
N THR A 93 3.56 14.18 26.01
CA THR A 93 3.21 15.45 25.35
C THR A 93 4.31 15.90 24.38
N SER A 94 5.59 15.68 24.69
CA SER A 94 6.68 16.03 23.77
C SER A 94 6.67 15.18 22.50
N ILE A 95 6.29 13.89 22.59
CA ILE A 95 6.13 13.00 21.44
C ILE A 95 4.97 13.49 20.57
N ILE A 96 3.82 13.76 21.16
CA ILE A 96 2.64 14.29 20.44
C ILE A 96 2.98 15.60 19.71
N LYS A 97 3.82 16.46 20.31
CA LYS A 97 4.31 17.72 19.69
C LYS A 97 5.42 17.50 18.66
N GLY A 98 5.71 16.27 18.27
CA GLY A 98 6.61 15.93 17.16
C GLY A 98 8.02 15.50 17.54
N LYS A 99 8.31 15.26 18.81
CA LYS A 99 9.59 14.63 19.21
C LYS A 99 9.67 13.22 18.64
N LYS A 100 10.64 13.00 17.76
CA LYS A 100 10.88 11.67 17.18
C LYS A 100 11.76 10.84 18.09
N VAL A 101 11.36 9.59 18.30
CA VAL A 101 12.14 8.59 19.03
C VAL A 101 12.39 7.41 18.10
N TYR A 102 13.62 6.94 18.05
CA TYR A 102 14.02 5.80 17.22
C TYR A 102 14.67 4.73 18.08
N PHE A 103 14.26 3.50 17.90
CA PHE A 103 14.84 2.33 18.53
C PHE A 103 15.56 1.48 17.50
N LYS A 104 16.69 0.92 17.88
CA LYS A 104 17.32 -0.18 17.16
C LYS A 104 16.81 -1.49 17.71
N GLU A 105 16.92 -2.57 16.96
CA GLU A 105 16.41 -3.89 17.33
C GLU A 105 16.85 -4.34 18.74
N TYR A 106 18.11 -4.07 19.09
CA TYR A 106 18.66 -4.41 20.41
C TYR A 106 18.22 -3.47 21.56
N ASP A 107 17.56 -2.36 21.25
CA ASP A 107 17.03 -1.44 22.27
C ASP A 107 15.63 -1.86 22.77
N TYR A 108 15.01 -2.84 22.12
CA TYR A 108 13.69 -3.28 22.50
C TYR A 108 13.68 -4.11 23.78
N ILE A 109 12.90 -3.68 24.77
CA ILE A 109 12.65 -4.45 26.02
C ILE A 109 11.86 -5.72 25.66
N LYS A 110 10.86 -5.60 24.76
CA LYS A 110 10.07 -6.68 24.21
C LYS A 110 9.84 -6.43 22.72
N LYS A 111 9.77 -7.51 21.95
CA LYS A 111 9.48 -7.42 20.51
C LYS A 111 8.15 -6.71 20.27
N GLN A 112 8.13 -5.77 19.33
CA GLN A 112 6.97 -4.96 19.00
C GLN A 112 6.41 -5.36 17.63
N ILE A 113 5.10 -5.53 17.56
CA ILE A 113 4.33 -5.74 16.33
C ILE A 113 3.39 -4.53 16.19
N ASP A 114 3.70 -3.65 15.26
CA ASP A 114 2.94 -2.42 15.02
C ASP A 114 2.02 -2.58 13.81
N LEU A 115 0.73 -2.76 14.07
CA LEU A 115 -0.30 -2.98 13.05
C LEU A 115 -0.44 -1.80 12.07
N PHE A 116 -0.16 -0.58 12.53
CA PHE A 116 -0.20 0.62 11.69
C PHE A 116 0.88 0.58 10.60
N LYS A 117 2.08 0.14 10.94
CA LYS A 117 3.20 0.01 9.99
C LYS A 117 3.03 -1.17 9.05
N ILE A 118 2.62 -2.33 9.56
CA ILE A 118 2.39 -3.53 8.75
C ILE A 118 1.39 -3.25 7.64
N ASN A 119 0.27 -2.58 7.97
CA ASN A 119 -0.80 -2.22 7.03
C ASN A 119 -0.50 -0.96 6.20
N HIS A 120 0.68 -0.34 6.39
CA HIS A 120 1.11 0.87 5.67
C HIS A 120 0.19 2.08 5.88
N TYR A 121 -0.40 2.23 7.05
CA TYR A 121 -1.25 3.37 7.42
C TYR A 121 -0.44 4.64 7.71
N ASP A 122 0.89 4.55 7.83
CA ASP A 122 1.83 5.68 7.85
C ASP A 122 1.97 6.39 6.48
N ASN A 123 1.43 5.83 5.42
CA ASN A 123 1.32 6.50 4.12
C ASN A 123 0.14 7.47 4.12
N LYS A 124 0.39 8.73 3.76
CA LYS A 124 -0.64 9.79 3.69
C LYS A 124 -1.89 9.43 2.89
N ALA A 125 -1.73 8.62 1.83
CA ALA A 125 -2.85 8.17 1.00
C ALA A 125 -3.71 7.07 1.66
N LYS A 126 -3.18 6.39 2.69
CA LYS A 126 -3.85 5.30 3.42
C LYS A 126 -4.04 5.63 4.90
N MET A 127 -3.63 6.82 5.33
CA MET A 127 -3.69 7.22 6.73
C MET A 127 -5.09 7.02 7.30
N THR A 128 -5.15 6.29 8.40
CA THR A 128 -6.41 5.99 9.09
C THR A 128 -6.20 6.10 10.60
N SER A 129 -7.28 6.16 11.35
CA SER A 129 -7.26 6.05 12.81
C SER A 129 -7.87 4.74 13.27
N LEU A 130 -7.56 4.31 14.49
CA LEU A 130 -8.19 3.12 15.08
C LEU A 130 -9.72 3.25 15.09
N LYS A 131 -10.25 4.44 15.38
CA LYS A 131 -11.69 4.74 15.35
C LYS A 131 -12.32 4.55 13.96
N LEU A 132 -11.63 4.99 12.90
CA LEU A 132 -12.12 4.79 11.54
C LEU A 132 -12.13 3.30 11.18
N LEU A 133 -11.15 2.53 11.66
CA LEU A 133 -11.15 1.07 11.51
C LEU A 133 -12.27 0.42 12.31
N GLN A 134 -12.52 0.84 13.55
CA GLN A 134 -13.65 0.40 14.36
C GLN A 134 -14.99 0.60 13.62
N PHE A 135 -15.17 1.78 13.01
CA PHE A 135 -16.36 2.08 12.20
C PHE A 135 -16.48 1.16 10.98
N ASN A 136 -15.38 0.96 10.24
CA ASN A 136 -15.36 0.10 9.06
C ASN A 136 -15.59 -1.38 9.40
N LEU A 137 -15.09 -1.84 10.55
CA LEU A 137 -15.30 -3.18 11.10
C LEU A 137 -16.67 -3.34 11.78
N ARG A 138 -17.50 -2.28 11.76
CA ARG A 138 -18.86 -2.25 12.33
C ARG A 138 -18.92 -2.58 13.82
N LEU A 139 -17.95 -2.11 14.58
CA LEU A 139 -17.98 -2.23 16.03
C LEU A 139 -19.13 -1.39 16.61
N GLN A 140 -19.84 -1.96 17.58
CA GLN A 140 -21.02 -1.30 18.17
C GLN A 140 -20.65 -0.20 19.19
N ASN A 141 -19.46 -0.29 19.82
CA ASN A 141 -19.04 0.59 20.91
C ASN A 141 -17.80 1.39 20.51
N ILE A 142 -17.97 2.38 19.65
CA ILE A 142 -16.90 3.34 19.35
C ILE A 142 -16.92 4.43 20.43
N ARG A 143 -15.83 4.54 21.20
CA ARG A 143 -15.73 5.51 22.30
C ARG A 143 -14.82 6.68 21.93
N GLU A 144 -15.17 7.86 22.40
CA GLU A 144 -14.27 9.02 22.38
C GLU A 144 -13.44 9.07 23.65
N LEU A 145 -12.25 9.71 23.57
CA LEU A 145 -11.42 9.94 24.75
C LEU A 145 -12.25 10.68 25.82
N PRO A 146 -12.41 10.11 27.02
CA PRO A 146 -13.41 10.60 27.97
C PRO A 146 -13.07 11.97 28.57
N TYR A 147 -11.79 12.32 28.60
CA TYR A 147 -11.32 13.58 29.22
C TYR A 147 -10.22 14.21 28.39
N GLU A 148 -10.17 15.55 28.41
CA GLU A 148 -9.12 16.30 27.74
C GLU A 148 -7.73 15.93 28.27
N PRO A 149 -6.72 15.78 27.39
CA PRO A 149 -5.33 15.57 27.80
C PRO A 149 -4.86 16.67 28.76
N GLY A 150 -4.25 16.27 29.88
CA GLY A 150 -3.80 17.23 30.92
C GLY A 150 -4.74 17.38 32.10
N THR A 151 -5.91 16.77 32.07
CA THR A 151 -6.83 16.71 33.22
C THR A 151 -6.21 15.91 34.36
N ILE A 152 -6.29 16.43 35.59
CA ILE A 152 -6.01 15.65 36.78
C ILE A 152 -7.29 14.85 37.11
N LEU A 153 -7.23 13.54 36.95
CA LEU A 153 -8.38 12.66 37.04
C LEU A 153 -8.79 12.38 38.48
N SER A 154 -10.09 12.34 38.79
CA SER A 154 -10.64 11.76 40.00
C SER A 154 -10.60 10.22 39.91
N ASN A 155 -10.84 9.55 41.04
CA ASN A 155 -10.87 8.08 41.10
C ASN A 155 -11.93 7.48 40.19
N GLU A 156 -13.10 8.10 40.06
CA GLU A 156 -14.17 7.69 39.14
C GLU A 156 -13.76 7.91 37.69
N GLN A 157 -13.12 9.03 37.38
CA GLN A 157 -12.61 9.35 36.05
C GLN A 157 -11.50 8.37 35.63
N ILE A 158 -10.66 7.90 36.54
CA ILE A 158 -9.65 6.88 36.26
C ILE A 158 -10.34 5.59 35.78
N GLN A 159 -11.47 5.17 36.39
CA GLN A 159 -12.20 3.98 35.98
C GLN A 159 -12.76 4.15 34.55
N ASN A 160 -13.25 5.32 34.20
CA ASN A 160 -13.74 5.59 32.85
C ASN A 160 -12.61 5.53 31.80
N VAL A 161 -11.39 5.94 32.16
CA VAL A 161 -10.21 5.83 31.28
C VAL A 161 -9.79 4.35 31.14
N ILE A 162 -9.89 3.55 32.20
CA ILE A 162 -9.64 2.10 32.11
C ILE A 162 -10.61 1.45 31.12
N ASP A 163 -11.90 1.77 31.22
CA ASP A 163 -12.94 1.22 30.32
C ASP A 163 -12.75 1.69 28.88
N TYR A 164 -12.19 2.89 28.67
CA TYR A 164 -11.84 3.40 27.35
C TYR A 164 -10.63 2.65 26.77
N CYS A 165 -9.55 2.52 27.53
CA CYS A 165 -8.33 1.81 27.14
C CYS A 165 -8.61 0.33 26.81
N ASP A 166 -9.45 -0.34 27.61
CA ASP A 166 -9.90 -1.71 27.32
C ASP A 166 -10.65 -1.82 25.99
N ASN A 167 -11.48 -0.82 25.63
CA ASN A 167 -12.16 -0.78 24.36
C ASN A 167 -11.18 -0.60 23.18
N ASP A 168 -10.13 0.19 23.36
CA ASP A 168 -9.11 0.37 22.31
C ASP A 168 -8.22 -0.88 22.16
N VAL A 169 -7.97 -1.63 23.25
CA VAL A 169 -7.35 -2.96 23.20
C VAL A 169 -8.22 -3.96 22.40
N ASP A 170 -9.55 -3.99 22.65
CA ASP A 170 -10.46 -4.86 21.89
C ASP A 170 -10.50 -4.49 20.40
N ALA A 171 -10.49 -3.22 20.10
CA ALA A 171 -10.42 -2.74 18.72
C ALA A 171 -9.09 -3.13 18.05
N THR A 172 -7.98 -2.97 18.76
CA THR A 172 -6.64 -3.36 18.28
C THR A 172 -6.55 -4.87 18.06
N GLU A 173 -7.16 -5.70 18.94
CA GLU A 173 -7.26 -7.16 18.74
C GLU A 173 -7.96 -7.52 17.43
N LEU A 174 -9.08 -6.86 17.10
CA LEU A 174 -9.77 -7.12 15.84
C LEU A 174 -8.91 -6.77 14.62
N VAL A 175 -8.21 -5.64 14.66
CA VAL A 175 -7.24 -5.30 13.60
C VAL A 175 -6.09 -6.32 13.56
N TYR A 176 -5.64 -6.82 14.70
CA TYR A 176 -4.64 -7.88 14.78
C TYR A 176 -5.11 -9.17 14.10
N VAL A 177 -6.33 -9.62 14.38
CA VAL A 177 -6.91 -10.82 13.75
C VAL A 177 -6.97 -10.69 12.22
N GLU A 178 -7.43 -9.55 11.72
CA GLU A 178 -7.44 -9.24 10.29
C GLU A 178 -6.02 -9.18 9.68
N THR A 179 -5.01 -8.81 10.49
CA THR A 179 -3.62 -8.68 10.04
C THR A 179 -2.80 -9.97 10.20
N LEU A 180 -3.35 -11.03 10.80
CA LEU A 180 -2.63 -12.29 11.03
C LEU A 180 -1.93 -12.86 9.78
N PRO A 181 -2.56 -12.93 8.60
CA PRO A 181 -1.88 -13.46 7.41
C PRO A 181 -0.61 -12.67 7.04
N GLU A 182 -0.64 -11.35 7.24
CA GLU A 182 0.49 -10.46 6.99
C GLU A 182 1.61 -10.64 8.04
N ILE A 183 1.26 -10.90 9.30
CA ILE A 183 2.23 -11.19 10.37
C ILE A 183 2.90 -12.54 10.08
N GLU A 184 2.12 -13.57 9.77
CA GLU A 184 2.64 -14.91 9.44
C GLU A 184 3.60 -14.89 8.24
N LEU A 185 3.27 -14.10 7.21
CA LEU A 185 4.17 -13.91 6.08
C LEU A 185 5.53 -13.38 6.54
N ARG A 186 5.55 -12.37 7.41
CA ARG A 186 6.78 -11.76 7.92
C ARG A 186 7.59 -12.71 8.78
N GLU A 187 6.92 -13.50 9.60
CA GLU A 187 7.56 -14.55 10.42
C GLU A 187 8.23 -15.62 9.57
N LYS A 188 7.63 -16.01 8.43
CA LYS A 188 8.22 -16.97 7.48
C LYS A 188 9.38 -16.37 6.69
N LEU A 189 9.27 -15.12 6.25
CA LEU A 189 10.28 -14.48 5.42
C LEU A 189 11.50 -14.02 6.21
N SER A 190 11.34 -13.60 7.47
CA SER A 190 12.45 -13.06 8.29
C SER A 190 13.63 -14.02 8.41
N PRO A 191 13.48 -15.30 8.76
CA PRO A 191 14.59 -16.24 8.80
C PRO A 191 15.15 -16.57 7.41
N GLN A 192 14.32 -16.61 6.37
CA GLN A 192 14.72 -16.89 4.99
C GLN A 192 15.69 -15.83 4.47
N TYR A 193 15.39 -14.57 4.73
CA TYR A 193 16.19 -13.43 4.26
C TYR A 193 17.20 -12.92 5.31
N LYS A 194 17.23 -13.53 6.51
CA LYS A 194 18.10 -13.14 7.65
C LYS A 194 17.94 -11.68 8.04
N ILE A 195 16.70 -11.17 7.98
CA ILE A 195 16.33 -9.81 8.38
C ILE A 195 14.99 -9.83 9.11
N ASP A 196 14.83 -8.96 10.11
CA ASP A 196 13.55 -8.79 10.78
C ASP A 196 12.58 -7.94 9.92
N PHE A 197 11.60 -8.61 9.32
CA PHE A 197 10.52 -7.97 8.57
C PHE A 197 9.32 -7.58 9.43
N THR A 198 9.31 -7.86 10.73
CA THR A 198 8.12 -7.74 11.60
C THR A 198 7.31 -6.47 11.35
N ASN A 199 7.96 -5.31 11.25
CA ASN A 199 7.29 -4.02 11.08
C ASN A 199 7.51 -3.40 9.68
N PHE A 200 7.91 -4.19 8.69
CA PHE A 200 7.97 -3.74 7.31
C PHE A 200 6.58 -3.81 6.68
N ASN A 201 6.16 -2.79 5.95
CA ASN A 201 5.02 -2.93 5.05
C ASN A 201 5.38 -3.77 3.82
N SER A 202 4.37 -4.26 3.11
CA SER A 202 4.55 -5.17 1.97
C SER A 202 5.41 -4.56 0.86
N THR A 203 5.30 -3.24 0.60
CA THR A 203 6.13 -2.55 -0.40
C THR A 203 7.60 -2.54 0.00
N LYS A 204 7.90 -2.35 1.28
CA LYS A 204 9.28 -2.36 1.80
C LYS A 204 9.89 -3.76 1.79
N ILE A 205 9.09 -4.80 2.05
CA ILE A 205 9.53 -6.20 1.90
C ILE A 205 9.91 -6.47 0.44
N GLY A 206 9.03 -6.10 -0.50
CA GLY A 206 9.29 -6.28 -1.93
C GLY A 206 10.55 -5.56 -2.40
N GLU A 207 10.72 -4.29 -2.01
CA GLU A 207 11.94 -3.53 -2.29
C GLU A 207 13.18 -4.25 -1.76
N TYR A 208 13.14 -4.71 -0.51
CA TYR A 208 14.28 -5.39 0.11
C TYR A 208 14.66 -6.67 -0.62
N ILE A 209 13.68 -7.51 -0.97
CA ILE A 209 13.91 -8.77 -1.69
C ILE A 209 14.54 -8.49 -3.06
N LEU A 210 14.01 -7.53 -3.82
CA LEU A 210 14.54 -7.15 -5.12
C LEU A 210 15.96 -6.61 -5.01
N ILE A 211 16.23 -5.69 -4.09
CA ILE A 211 17.56 -5.12 -3.85
C ILE A 211 18.56 -6.21 -3.42
N SER A 212 18.14 -7.13 -2.55
CA SER A 212 19.00 -8.25 -2.14
C SER A 212 19.39 -9.13 -3.33
N LYS A 213 18.48 -9.39 -4.26
CA LYS A 213 18.76 -10.14 -5.48
C LYS A 213 19.73 -9.38 -6.39
N ILE A 214 19.51 -8.08 -6.60
CA ILE A 214 20.41 -7.21 -7.37
C ILE A 214 21.83 -7.21 -6.78
N ILE A 215 21.95 -7.08 -5.46
CA ILE A 215 23.26 -7.12 -4.77
C ILE A 215 23.94 -8.48 -4.94
N THR A 216 23.17 -9.56 -4.84
CA THR A 216 23.71 -10.92 -5.00
C THR A 216 24.26 -11.16 -6.40
N ASP A 217 23.57 -10.69 -7.43
CA ASP A 217 23.90 -10.98 -8.82
C ASP A 217 24.90 -9.96 -9.41
N LEU A 218 24.82 -8.68 -9.03
CA LEU A 218 25.61 -7.58 -9.60
C LEU A 218 26.65 -6.96 -8.63
N GLY A 219 26.56 -7.29 -7.34
CA GLY A 219 27.39 -6.70 -6.31
C GLY A 219 26.78 -5.45 -5.66
N GLU A 220 27.30 -5.14 -4.48
CA GLU A 220 26.78 -4.05 -3.64
C GLU A 220 27.05 -2.66 -4.22
N ASP A 221 28.10 -2.52 -5.01
CA ASP A 221 28.54 -1.23 -5.57
C ASP A 221 27.59 -0.71 -6.67
N VAL A 222 26.68 -1.55 -7.18
CA VAL A 222 25.58 -1.10 -8.08
C VAL A 222 24.53 -0.31 -7.32
N VAL A 223 24.28 -0.68 -6.05
CA VAL A 223 23.22 -0.13 -5.20
C VAL A 223 23.73 0.98 -4.28
N TYR A 224 25.00 0.90 -3.82
CA TYR A 224 25.54 1.81 -2.82
C TYR A 224 26.87 2.43 -3.23
N ASP A 225 27.02 3.74 -2.98
CA ASP A 225 28.31 4.41 -2.88
C ASP A 225 28.86 4.23 -1.47
N LYS A 226 30.12 3.83 -1.36
CA LYS A 226 30.86 3.75 -0.09
C LYS A 226 31.70 5.01 0.08
N TYR A 227 31.67 5.60 1.26
CA TYR A 227 32.51 6.75 1.62
C TYR A 227 33.03 6.63 3.04
N GLU A 228 34.23 7.10 3.24
CA GLU A 228 34.91 7.08 4.55
C GLU A 228 34.44 8.25 5.41
N THR A 229 34.31 7.99 6.71
CA THR A 229 34.02 9.00 7.74
C THR A 229 34.88 8.73 8.95
N ASP A 230 35.02 9.68 9.86
CA ASP A 230 35.73 9.51 11.14
C ASP A 230 35.23 8.33 11.99
N ARG A 231 34.03 7.82 11.66
CA ARG A 231 33.38 6.69 12.34
C ARG A 231 33.36 5.40 11.51
N GLY A 232 34.21 5.33 10.45
CA GLY A 232 34.29 4.19 9.55
C GLY A 232 33.56 4.38 8.22
N VAL A 233 33.52 3.33 7.40
CA VAL A 233 32.90 3.33 6.08
C VAL A 233 31.38 3.41 6.22
N ARG A 234 30.76 4.36 5.52
CA ARG A 234 29.31 4.50 5.39
C ARG A 234 28.88 4.24 3.96
N LYS A 235 27.61 3.85 3.80
CA LYS A 235 26.98 3.60 2.52
C LYS A 235 25.91 4.65 2.25
N LYS A 236 25.86 5.12 1.01
CA LYS A 236 24.81 5.99 0.50
C LYS A 236 24.13 5.29 -0.67
N ILE A 237 22.80 5.27 -0.68
CA ILE A 237 22.03 4.69 -1.77
C ILE A 237 22.29 5.46 -3.06
N LYS A 238 22.62 4.72 -4.13
CA LYS A 238 22.60 5.21 -5.50
C LYS A 238 21.18 5.32 -6.02
N ASN A 239 20.91 6.35 -6.77
CA ASN A 239 19.65 6.53 -7.47
C ASN A 239 19.82 7.48 -8.66
N THR A 240 18.88 7.46 -9.60
CA THR A 240 18.87 8.36 -10.75
C THR A 240 18.01 9.56 -10.46
N LYS A 241 18.64 10.76 -10.39
CA LYS A 241 17.95 12.04 -10.33
C LYS A 241 17.85 12.64 -11.72
N ARG A 242 16.73 13.31 -12.01
CA ARG A 242 16.52 13.96 -13.29
C ARG A 242 16.07 15.39 -13.06
N GLU A 243 16.63 16.33 -13.79
CA GLU A 243 16.20 17.73 -13.77
C GLU A 243 14.86 17.91 -14.50
N PHE A 244 14.68 17.14 -15.58
CA PHE A 244 13.44 17.10 -16.35
C PHE A 244 13.26 15.74 -17.02
N ILE A 245 12.02 15.45 -17.44
CA ILE A 245 11.64 14.27 -18.21
C ILE A 245 10.78 14.76 -19.36
N ASN A 246 11.22 14.50 -20.59
CA ASN A 246 10.40 14.67 -21.77
C ASN A 246 9.51 13.42 -21.92
N LEU A 247 8.20 13.59 -21.85
CA LEU A 247 7.28 12.45 -21.90
C LEU A 247 7.26 11.76 -23.27
N ASN A 248 7.63 12.46 -24.34
CA ASN A 248 7.80 11.82 -25.65
C ASN A 248 8.85 10.71 -25.64
N ASP A 249 9.92 10.88 -24.86
CA ASP A 249 11.02 9.91 -24.80
C ASP A 249 10.69 8.67 -23.96
N VAL A 250 9.65 8.73 -23.13
CA VAL A 250 9.21 7.58 -22.33
C VAL A 250 8.11 6.76 -23.03
N ILE A 251 7.41 7.32 -24.04
CA ILE A 251 6.34 6.62 -24.76
C ILE A 251 6.93 5.61 -25.75
N PHE A 252 6.37 4.40 -25.78
CA PHE A 252 6.84 3.38 -26.72
C PHE A 252 6.48 3.76 -28.17
N PRO A 253 7.39 3.51 -29.15
CA PRO A 253 7.22 3.96 -30.52
C PRO A 253 6.05 3.30 -31.26
N TYR A 254 5.55 2.17 -30.75
CA TYR A 254 4.39 1.47 -31.33
C TYR A 254 3.03 1.94 -30.78
N VAL A 255 3.02 2.84 -29.77
CA VAL A 255 1.78 3.43 -29.25
C VAL A 255 1.17 4.34 -30.30
N ARG A 256 -0.04 4.01 -30.74
CA ARG A 256 -0.80 4.76 -31.75
C ARG A 256 -2.30 4.56 -31.57
N PHE A 257 -3.06 5.58 -31.96
CA PHE A 257 -4.52 5.58 -31.91
C PHE A 257 -5.09 5.92 -33.26
N THR A 258 -6.32 5.49 -33.53
CA THR A 258 -7.07 5.77 -34.76
C THR A 258 -8.15 6.83 -34.55
N THR A 259 -8.63 6.98 -33.33
CA THR A 259 -9.70 7.91 -32.97
C THR A 259 -9.14 9.23 -32.46
N GLU A 260 -9.81 10.33 -32.84
CA GLU A 260 -9.38 11.69 -32.49
C GLU A 260 -9.20 11.91 -30.96
N PRO A 261 -10.11 11.47 -30.07
CA PRO A 261 -9.95 11.69 -28.65
C PRO A 261 -8.64 11.12 -28.10
N PHE A 262 -8.31 9.88 -28.43
CA PHE A 262 -7.08 9.25 -27.95
C PHE A 262 -5.83 9.79 -28.67
N GLN A 263 -5.93 10.22 -29.91
CA GLN A 263 -4.82 10.90 -30.62
C GLN A 263 -4.46 12.22 -29.91
N LYS A 264 -5.45 13.04 -29.56
CA LYS A 264 -5.22 14.30 -28.81
C LYS A 264 -4.53 14.06 -27.47
N ILE A 265 -4.94 13.03 -26.73
CA ILE A 265 -4.27 12.66 -25.45
C ILE A 265 -2.82 12.23 -25.69
N LEU A 266 -2.56 11.42 -26.72
CA LEU A 266 -1.20 11.01 -27.07
C LEU A 266 -0.33 12.22 -27.46
N GLU A 267 -0.85 13.15 -28.25
CA GLU A 267 -0.16 14.38 -28.63
C GLU A 267 0.12 15.26 -27.42
N TRP A 268 -0.85 15.37 -26.50
CA TRP A 268 -0.66 16.09 -25.25
C TRP A 268 0.49 15.47 -24.43
N PHE A 269 0.53 14.15 -24.23
CA PHE A 269 1.65 13.49 -23.55
C PHE A 269 2.99 13.78 -24.24
N LYS A 270 3.04 13.66 -25.58
CA LYS A 270 4.25 13.88 -26.36
C LYS A 270 4.78 15.33 -26.30
N SER A 271 3.89 16.28 -26.08
CA SER A 271 4.26 17.70 -25.98
C SER A 271 4.82 18.11 -24.61
N ARG A 272 4.75 17.21 -23.60
CA ARG A 272 5.06 17.56 -22.21
C ARG A 272 6.50 17.29 -21.82
N THR A 273 7.10 18.29 -21.14
CA THR A 273 8.32 18.14 -20.37
C THR A 273 8.01 18.47 -18.90
N ILE A 274 8.32 17.57 -18.01
CA ILE A 274 8.02 17.67 -16.59
C ILE A 274 9.29 17.69 -15.74
N THR A 275 9.26 18.41 -14.61
CA THR A 275 10.34 18.45 -13.60
C THR A 275 10.03 17.58 -12.39
N GLU A 276 8.76 17.27 -12.16
CA GLU A 276 8.29 16.42 -11.06
C GLU A 276 7.23 15.43 -11.57
N THR A 277 7.22 14.24 -11.02
CA THR A 277 6.20 13.21 -11.34
C THR A 277 4.89 13.45 -10.59
N LYS A 278 4.95 14.20 -9.48
CA LYS A 278 3.76 14.55 -8.71
C LYS A 278 2.91 15.55 -9.48
N GLY A 279 1.60 15.35 -9.49
CA GLY A 279 0.66 16.29 -10.11
C GLY A 279 0.56 16.22 -11.65
N VAL A 280 1.40 15.43 -12.33
CA VAL A 280 1.41 15.33 -13.81
C VAL A 280 0.04 15.07 -14.43
N PHE A 281 -0.82 14.32 -13.73
CA PHE A 281 -2.16 14.00 -14.23
C PHE A 281 -3.29 14.74 -13.48
N SER A 282 -2.98 15.51 -12.43
CA SER A 282 -3.99 16.07 -11.53
C SER A 282 -3.79 17.53 -11.14
N GLU A 283 -2.64 18.11 -11.45
CA GLU A 283 -2.30 19.51 -11.15
C GLU A 283 -1.89 20.23 -12.45
N ILE A 284 -2.68 20.03 -13.52
CA ILE A 284 -2.41 20.59 -14.84
C ILE A 284 -2.83 22.06 -14.84
N PRO A 285 -1.98 23.01 -15.30
CA PRO A 285 -2.34 24.41 -15.42
C PRO A 285 -3.59 24.62 -16.31
N PHE A 286 -4.44 25.56 -15.91
CA PHE A 286 -5.75 25.79 -16.56
C PHE A 286 -5.60 26.21 -18.03
N ASP A 287 -4.65 27.07 -18.34
CA ASP A 287 -4.32 27.53 -19.68
C ASP A 287 -3.84 26.42 -20.63
N GLU A 288 -3.21 25.39 -20.08
CA GLU A 288 -2.83 24.20 -20.84
C GLU A 288 -4.03 23.28 -21.14
N LEU A 289 -5.00 23.22 -20.25
CA LEU A 289 -6.24 22.44 -20.41
C LEU A 289 -7.23 23.10 -21.36
N ILE A 290 -7.22 24.42 -21.49
CA ILE A 290 -8.05 25.15 -22.49
C ILE A 290 -7.66 24.75 -23.92
N SER A 291 -6.43 24.34 -24.17
CA SER A 291 -5.99 23.79 -25.47
C SER A 291 -6.55 22.40 -25.77
N LEU A 292 -6.93 21.65 -24.72
CA LEU A 292 -7.72 20.43 -24.81
C LEU A 292 -9.18 20.85 -24.68
N GLU A 293 -10.06 20.51 -25.58
CA GLU A 293 -11.50 20.83 -25.52
C GLU A 293 -12.12 20.35 -24.17
N PRO A 294 -13.31 20.89 -23.76
CA PRO A 294 -13.93 20.60 -22.46
C PRO A 294 -14.16 19.10 -22.12
N HIS A 295 -13.97 18.21 -23.06
CA HIS A 295 -14.15 16.77 -22.90
C HIS A 295 -12.94 16.04 -22.31
N TYR A 296 -11.82 16.73 -22.10
CA TYR A 296 -10.54 16.10 -21.71
C TYR A 296 -10.12 16.38 -20.27
N TYR A 297 -10.96 17.07 -19.51
CA TYR A 297 -10.70 17.33 -18.08
C TYR A 297 -12.01 17.42 -17.28
N VAL A 298 -11.92 17.08 -16.00
CA VAL A 298 -13.01 17.27 -15.02
C VAL A 298 -12.56 18.31 -13.99
N GLU A 299 -13.34 19.39 -13.87
CA GLU A 299 -13.14 20.39 -12.83
C GLU A 299 -13.57 19.83 -11.47
N LYS A 300 -12.68 19.76 -10.49
CA LYS A 300 -13.06 19.39 -9.13
C LYS A 300 -13.84 20.53 -8.49
N LYS A 301 -14.86 20.19 -7.68
CA LYS A 301 -15.78 21.13 -6.99
C LYS A 301 -15.11 22.30 -6.24
N ASN A 302 -13.81 22.25 -5.98
CA ASN A 302 -13.06 23.29 -5.27
C ASN A 302 -12.17 24.15 -6.19
N GLY A 303 -12.29 24.04 -7.51
CA GLY A 303 -11.58 24.90 -8.49
C GLY A 303 -10.06 24.79 -8.52
N LYS A 304 -9.44 23.83 -7.82
CA LYS A 304 -7.98 23.77 -7.62
C LYS A 304 -7.25 22.56 -8.20
N GLN A 305 -7.95 21.56 -8.70
CA GLN A 305 -7.31 20.39 -9.32
C GLN A 305 -8.11 19.90 -10.51
N GLN A 306 -7.44 19.83 -11.63
CA GLN A 306 -7.97 19.32 -12.87
C GLN A 306 -7.30 17.98 -13.17
N THR A 307 -8.09 16.96 -13.45
CA THR A 307 -7.61 15.60 -13.73
C THR A 307 -7.70 15.36 -15.22
N LEU A 308 -6.60 14.89 -15.82
CA LEU A 308 -6.57 14.49 -17.21
C LEU A 308 -7.52 13.31 -17.44
N ASN A 309 -8.45 13.45 -18.38
CA ASN A 309 -9.35 12.38 -18.79
C ASN A 309 -9.68 12.47 -20.28
N VAL A 310 -10.26 11.40 -20.80
CA VAL A 310 -10.88 11.36 -22.11
C VAL A 310 -12.25 10.70 -22.00
N ILE A 311 -13.23 11.24 -22.71
CA ILE A 311 -14.56 10.64 -22.86
C ILE A 311 -14.66 10.10 -24.29
N TYR A 312 -14.87 8.77 -24.38
CA TYR A 312 -15.01 8.12 -25.67
C TYR A 312 -16.22 7.17 -25.68
N LYS A 313 -17.13 7.36 -26.64
CA LYS A 313 -18.41 6.63 -26.74
C LYS A 313 -19.19 6.56 -25.41
N GLY A 314 -19.18 7.67 -24.65
CA GLY A 314 -19.88 7.81 -23.37
C GLY A 314 -19.19 7.22 -22.16
N PHE A 315 -18.00 6.61 -22.31
CA PHE A 315 -17.20 6.11 -21.19
C PHE A 315 -16.02 7.05 -20.90
N GLN A 316 -15.77 7.33 -19.62
CA GLN A 316 -14.71 8.23 -19.17
C GLN A 316 -13.48 7.43 -18.69
N TYR A 317 -12.31 7.83 -19.17
CA TYR A 317 -11.00 7.29 -18.86
C TYR A 317 -10.22 8.36 -18.06
N ASP A 318 -9.97 8.13 -16.79
CA ASP A 318 -9.23 9.03 -15.91
C ASP A 318 -7.77 8.59 -15.80
N PHE A 319 -6.85 9.46 -16.22
CA PHE A 319 -5.41 9.20 -16.14
C PHE A 319 -4.85 9.56 -14.76
N GLY A 320 -4.01 8.71 -14.20
CA GLY A 320 -3.41 8.90 -12.88
C GLY A 320 -2.00 8.37 -12.74
N VAL A 321 -1.25 8.82 -11.73
CA VAL A 321 0.11 8.30 -11.46
C VAL A 321 0.08 6.80 -11.16
N GLY A 322 -0.99 6.30 -10.51
CA GLY A 322 -1.14 4.88 -10.18
C GLY A 322 -1.61 4.01 -11.35
N GLY A 323 -2.12 4.59 -12.43
CA GLY A 323 -2.71 3.92 -13.59
C GLY A 323 -3.99 4.61 -14.07
N ILE A 324 -4.64 4.02 -15.06
CA ILE A 324 -5.90 4.50 -15.62
C ILE A 324 -7.08 3.94 -14.82
N HIS A 325 -8.15 4.71 -14.70
CA HIS A 325 -9.40 4.28 -14.04
C HIS A 325 -10.61 4.82 -14.78
N GLY A 326 -11.69 4.06 -14.78
CA GLY A 326 -12.98 4.46 -15.29
C GLY A 326 -14.02 3.42 -14.93
N SER A 327 -15.27 3.82 -14.78
CA SER A 327 -16.38 2.89 -14.62
C SER A 327 -17.70 3.52 -15.06
N VAL A 328 -18.64 2.68 -15.43
CA VAL A 328 -20.04 3.07 -15.57
C VAL A 328 -20.64 3.44 -14.23
N SER A 329 -21.86 3.99 -14.22
CA SER A 329 -22.59 4.35 -13.00
C SER A 329 -22.73 3.15 -12.05
N PRO A 330 -22.79 3.38 -10.72
CA PRO A 330 -23.06 2.33 -9.75
C PRO A 330 -24.34 1.55 -10.13
N GLY A 331 -24.23 0.22 -10.10
CA GLY A 331 -25.33 -0.64 -10.53
C GLY A 331 -24.95 -2.11 -10.59
N ILE A 332 -25.89 -2.92 -11.07
CA ILE A 332 -25.74 -4.35 -11.26
C ILE A 332 -25.76 -4.61 -12.77
N TYR A 333 -24.70 -5.19 -13.27
CA TYR A 333 -24.54 -5.60 -14.67
C TYR A 333 -24.53 -7.13 -14.72
N VAL A 334 -25.28 -7.72 -15.64
CA VAL A 334 -25.43 -9.17 -15.75
C VAL A 334 -25.18 -9.62 -17.19
N SER A 335 -24.59 -10.80 -17.32
CA SER A 335 -24.64 -11.56 -18.57
C SER A 335 -26.05 -12.10 -18.79
N ASP A 336 -26.52 -12.06 -20.03
CA ASP A 336 -27.87 -12.49 -20.41
C ASP A 336 -27.81 -13.44 -21.61
N ASP A 337 -28.94 -13.68 -22.26
CA ASP A 337 -29.01 -14.61 -23.41
C ASP A 337 -28.28 -14.09 -24.66
N GLU A 338 -28.07 -12.78 -24.77
CA GLU A 338 -27.43 -12.13 -25.92
C GLU A 338 -26.01 -11.64 -25.61
N TYR A 339 -25.74 -11.18 -24.38
CA TYR A 339 -24.49 -10.52 -24.01
C TYR A 339 -23.78 -11.19 -22.86
N GLU A 340 -22.44 -11.12 -22.90
CA GLU A 340 -21.54 -11.61 -21.84
C GLU A 340 -20.69 -10.46 -21.31
N ILE A 341 -20.32 -10.58 -20.02
CA ILE A 341 -19.38 -9.68 -19.36
C ILE A 341 -18.01 -10.38 -19.32
N TRP A 342 -17.04 -9.79 -19.96
CA TRP A 342 -15.66 -10.27 -20.02
C TRP A 342 -14.72 -9.32 -19.31
N ASP A 343 -13.92 -9.86 -18.40
CA ASP A 343 -12.84 -9.17 -17.74
C ASP A 343 -11.53 -9.60 -18.39
N VAL A 344 -10.69 -8.64 -18.78
CA VAL A 344 -9.46 -8.86 -19.53
C VAL A 344 -8.34 -8.12 -18.80
N ASP A 345 -7.48 -8.87 -18.09
CA ASP A 345 -6.39 -8.35 -17.30
C ASP A 345 -5.03 -8.69 -17.90
N VAL A 346 -4.05 -7.81 -17.71
CA VAL A 346 -2.67 -8.08 -18.14
C VAL A 346 -1.91 -8.83 -17.06
N ALA A 347 -1.40 -9.99 -17.38
CA ALA A 347 -0.63 -10.83 -16.47
C ALA A 347 0.62 -10.11 -15.96
N SER A 348 0.68 -9.85 -14.64
CA SER A 348 1.79 -9.14 -13.98
C SER A 348 2.23 -7.87 -14.73
N TYR A 349 1.30 -6.98 -15.00
CA TYR A 349 1.40 -5.89 -15.97
C TYR A 349 2.69 -5.07 -15.90
N TYR A 350 2.91 -4.31 -14.83
CA TYR A 350 4.07 -3.42 -14.74
C TYR A 350 5.42 -4.14 -14.76
N PRO A 351 5.59 -5.29 -14.08
CA PRO A 351 6.77 -6.13 -14.27
C PRO A 351 7.02 -6.52 -15.73
N ASN A 352 6.03 -7.12 -16.39
CA ASN A 352 6.19 -7.56 -17.78
C ASN A 352 6.37 -6.41 -18.75
N LEU A 353 5.78 -5.25 -18.47
CA LEU A 353 6.00 -4.04 -19.26
C LEU A 353 7.49 -3.66 -19.28
N ALA A 354 8.15 -3.67 -18.13
CA ALA A 354 9.59 -3.39 -18.03
C ALA A 354 10.46 -4.50 -18.65
N ILE A 355 10.14 -5.76 -18.39
CA ILE A 355 10.87 -6.92 -18.90
C ILE A 355 10.81 -6.98 -20.43
N LYS A 356 9.61 -6.90 -21.01
CA LYS A 356 9.40 -7.06 -22.45
C LYS A 356 9.92 -5.87 -23.26
N ASN A 357 9.86 -4.66 -22.71
CA ASN A 357 10.35 -3.46 -23.37
C ASN A 357 11.76 -3.04 -22.94
N LYS A 358 12.45 -3.86 -22.12
CA LYS A 358 13.85 -3.71 -21.70
C LYS A 358 14.16 -2.30 -21.18
N PHE A 359 13.35 -1.78 -20.22
CA PHE A 359 13.64 -0.52 -19.54
C PHE A 359 13.81 -0.73 -18.03
N TYR A 360 14.63 0.07 -17.42
CA TYR A 360 15.17 -0.11 -16.08
C TYR A 360 15.49 1.24 -15.43
N PRO A 361 15.63 1.30 -14.08
CA PRO A 361 16.27 2.45 -13.44
C PRO A 361 17.71 2.60 -13.93
N GLU A 362 18.06 3.77 -14.50
CA GLU A 362 19.30 3.95 -15.29
C GLU A 362 20.58 3.54 -14.55
N HIS A 363 20.67 3.85 -13.25
CA HIS A 363 21.84 3.51 -12.44
C HIS A 363 22.02 2.01 -12.17
N LEU A 364 20.98 1.18 -12.39
CA LEU A 364 21.04 -0.27 -12.20
C LEU A 364 21.49 -1.04 -13.46
N GLY A 365 21.45 -0.38 -14.64
CA GLY A 365 21.85 -1.02 -15.88
C GLY A 365 20.81 -1.98 -16.48
N ILE A 366 21.11 -2.49 -17.67
CA ILE A 366 20.22 -3.40 -18.42
C ILE A 366 20.05 -4.75 -17.72
N GLU A 367 21.04 -5.17 -16.94
CA GLU A 367 21.08 -6.41 -16.16
C GLU A 367 19.92 -6.47 -15.15
N PHE A 368 19.40 -5.32 -14.74
CA PHE A 368 18.18 -5.25 -13.94
C PHE A 368 17.01 -6.01 -14.61
N CYS A 369 16.85 -5.92 -15.93
CA CYS A 369 15.78 -6.60 -16.64
C CYS A 369 15.89 -8.12 -16.53
N ASP A 370 17.10 -8.67 -16.61
CA ASP A 370 17.34 -10.12 -16.52
C ASP A 370 17.07 -10.64 -15.11
N ILE A 371 17.50 -9.88 -14.08
CA ILE A 371 17.20 -10.20 -12.67
C ILE A 371 15.69 -10.13 -12.45
N TYR A 372 15.03 -9.11 -12.97
CA TYR A 372 13.60 -8.90 -12.80
C TYR A 372 12.78 -10.02 -13.49
N GLU A 373 13.20 -10.45 -14.69
CA GLU A 373 12.64 -11.60 -15.39
C GLU A 373 12.88 -12.92 -14.62
N SER A 374 14.08 -13.10 -14.02
CA SER A 374 14.37 -14.28 -13.20
C SER A 374 13.43 -14.40 -12.00
N ILE A 375 13.11 -13.28 -11.33
CA ILE A 375 12.15 -13.24 -10.22
C ILE A 375 10.73 -13.58 -10.73
N TYR A 376 10.36 -13.10 -11.91
CA TYR A 376 9.07 -13.43 -12.53
C TYR A 376 8.96 -14.92 -12.82
N ILE A 377 9.97 -15.51 -13.44
CA ILE A 377 10.01 -16.96 -13.76
C ILE A 377 10.01 -17.81 -12.47
N GLU A 378 10.83 -17.44 -11.48
CA GLU A 378 10.86 -18.10 -10.18
C GLU A 378 9.48 -18.10 -9.52
N ARG A 379 8.76 -16.98 -9.57
CA ARG A 379 7.39 -16.88 -9.04
C ARG A 379 6.41 -17.83 -9.74
N GLN A 380 6.53 -18.03 -11.04
CA GLN A 380 5.66 -18.95 -11.79
C GLN A 380 5.88 -20.42 -11.35
N GLY A 381 7.07 -20.76 -10.85
CA GLY A 381 7.36 -22.08 -10.27
C GLY A 381 6.67 -22.35 -8.92
N TYR A 382 6.20 -21.32 -8.21
CA TYR A 382 5.55 -21.47 -6.90
C TYR A 382 4.03 -21.45 -7.02
N ASN A 383 3.41 -22.60 -6.76
CA ASN A 383 1.94 -22.69 -6.72
C ASN A 383 1.37 -21.88 -5.54
N LYS A 384 0.41 -21.00 -5.82
CA LYS A 384 -0.24 -20.12 -4.83
C LYS A 384 -0.89 -20.86 -3.65
N LYS A 385 -1.31 -22.14 -3.83
CA LYS A 385 -1.95 -22.93 -2.77
C LYS A 385 -0.96 -23.66 -1.88
N THR A 386 0.14 -24.17 -2.46
CA THR A 386 1.13 -24.99 -1.74
C THR A 386 2.32 -24.18 -1.21
N HIS A 387 2.64 -23.04 -1.87
CA HIS A 387 3.75 -22.16 -1.52
C HIS A 387 3.28 -20.68 -1.50
N PRO A 388 2.26 -20.34 -0.68
CA PRO A 388 1.66 -19.00 -0.71
C PRO A 388 2.63 -17.90 -0.28
N ALA A 389 3.52 -18.16 0.68
CA ALA A 389 4.47 -17.17 1.19
C ALA A 389 5.55 -16.82 0.14
N GLU A 390 6.13 -17.83 -0.51
CA GLU A 390 7.15 -17.65 -1.55
C GLU A 390 6.56 -16.93 -2.76
N ASN A 391 5.38 -17.38 -3.24
CA ASN A 391 4.70 -16.72 -4.35
C ASN A 391 4.37 -15.25 -4.03
N LEU A 392 3.90 -14.97 -2.81
CA LEU A 392 3.58 -13.61 -2.38
C LEU A 392 4.83 -12.75 -2.22
N ALA A 393 5.91 -13.26 -1.64
CA ALA A 393 7.17 -12.57 -1.50
C ALA A 393 7.72 -12.09 -2.86
N LEU A 394 7.74 -12.98 -3.85
CA LEU A 394 8.19 -12.64 -5.20
C LEU A 394 7.21 -11.70 -5.91
N LYS A 395 5.89 -11.82 -5.67
CA LYS A 395 4.90 -10.82 -6.14
C LYS A 395 5.19 -9.43 -5.56
N LEU A 396 5.53 -9.35 -4.28
CA LEU A 396 5.90 -8.09 -3.64
C LEU A 396 7.19 -7.51 -4.21
N ALA A 397 8.20 -8.34 -4.50
CA ALA A 397 9.44 -7.93 -5.14
C ALA A 397 9.20 -7.33 -6.53
N LEU A 398 8.38 -7.98 -7.34
CA LEU A 398 8.00 -7.50 -8.66
C LEU A 398 7.22 -6.18 -8.60
N ASN A 399 6.23 -6.05 -7.73
CA ASN A 399 5.44 -4.83 -7.60
C ASN A 399 6.21 -3.70 -6.88
N GLY A 400 7.17 -4.04 -6.02
CA GLY A 400 8.00 -3.10 -5.27
C GLY A 400 8.85 -2.20 -6.16
N SER A 401 9.27 -2.68 -7.33
CA SER A 401 10.05 -1.92 -8.30
C SER A 401 9.32 -0.62 -8.70
N TYR A 402 8.09 -0.72 -9.22
CA TYR A 402 7.30 0.46 -9.56
C TYR A 402 6.94 1.29 -8.32
N GLY A 403 6.45 0.63 -7.25
CA GLY A 403 5.99 1.32 -6.04
C GLY A 403 7.09 2.15 -5.34
N LYS A 404 8.37 1.86 -5.60
CA LYS A 404 9.53 2.54 -5.02
C LYS A 404 10.32 3.39 -6.00
N SER A 405 10.07 3.25 -7.30
CA SER A 405 10.78 4.02 -8.33
C SER A 405 10.54 5.53 -8.26
N ASN A 406 9.48 5.95 -7.56
CA ASN A 406 9.15 7.37 -7.34
C ASN A 406 9.55 7.89 -5.94
N SER A 407 10.31 7.13 -5.15
CA SER A 407 10.76 7.52 -3.82
C SER A 407 12.26 7.81 -3.83
N GLU A 408 12.66 9.07 -3.62
CA GLU A 408 14.07 9.50 -3.60
C GLU A 408 14.95 8.79 -2.54
N TYR A 409 14.31 8.14 -1.56
CA TYR A 409 14.98 7.34 -0.52
C TYR A 409 15.17 5.88 -0.91
N SER A 410 14.76 5.48 -2.10
CA SER A 410 14.87 4.11 -2.60
C SER A 410 16.05 3.95 -3.53
N ALA A 411 16.69 2.79 -3.49
CA ALA A 411 17.68 2.37 -4.48
C ALA A 411 17.07 2.03 -5.86
N LEU A 412 15.74 2.05 -5.97
CA LEU A 412 15.02 1.87 -7.23
C LEU A 412 14.57 3.20 -7.85
N TYR A 413 14.92 4.34 -7.23
CA TYR A 413 14.45 5.64 -7.65
C TYR A 413 15.00 6.03 -9.03
N ASP A 414 14.10 6.15 -9.98
CA ASP A 414 14.28 6.83 -11.27
C ASP A 414 12.92 7.34 -11.76
N PRO A 415 12.67 8.64 -11.72
CA PRO A 415 11.37 9.19 -12.13
C PRO A 415 11.05 8.97 -13.60
N ALA A 416 12.04 8.79 -14.49
CA ALA A 416 11.78 8.43 -15.89
C ALA A 416 11.31 6.97 -16.01
N TYR A 417 11.85 6.04 -15.24
CA TYR A 417 11.35 4.67 -15.15
C TYR A 417 9.89 4.66 -14.66
N THR A 418 9.57 5.46 -13.64
CA THR A 418 8.19 5.63 -13.15
C THR A 418 7.25 6.10 -14.25
N MET A 419 7.62 7.17 -14.97
CA MET A 419 6.81 7.72 -16.06
C MET A 419 6.69 6.74 -17.22
N LYS A 420 7.77 6.05 -17.57
CA LYS A 420 7.75 5.04 -18.64
C LYS A 420 6.79 3.90 -18.33
N THR A 421 6.75 3.46 -17.08
CA THR A 421 5.82 2.43 -16.62
C THR A 421 4.37 2.92 -16.66
N THR A 422 4.07 4.05 -16.00
CA THR A 422 2.67 4.47 -15.83
C THR A 422 2.06 5.06 -17.11
N VAL A 423 2.81 5.82 -17.91
CA VAL A 423 2.30 6.39 -19.16
C VAL A 423 2.00 5.28 -20.18
N ASN A 424 2.96 4.38 -20.42
CA ASN A 424 2.72 3.29 -21.36
C ASN A 424 1.66 2.30 -20.88
N GLY A 425 1.64 1.99 -19.56
CA GLY A 425 0.60 1.14 -19.00
C GLY A 425 -0.81 1.67 -19.32
N GLN A 426 -1.04 2.95 -19.12
CA GLN A 426 -2.32 3.59 -19.43
C GLN A 426 -2.61 3.63 -20.93
N LEU A 427 -1.64 4.05 -21.74
CA LEU A 427 -1.83 4.17 -23.19
C LEU A 427 -2.06 2.81 -23.87
N LEU A 428 -1.41 1.74 -23.41
CA LEU A 428 -1.61 0.40 -23.99
C LEU A 428 -3.00 -0.17 -23.68
N LEU A 429 -3.53 0.07 -22.47
CA LEU A 429 -4.92 -0.28 -22.15
C LEU A 429 -5.91 0.55 -22.96
N CYS A 430 -5.65 1.85 -23.16
CA CYS A 430 -6.46 2.68 -24.05
C CYS A 430 -6.45 2.13 -25.50
N MET A 431 -5.29 1.65 -26.00
CA MET A 431 -5.22 1.03 -27.34
C MET A 431 -6.09 -0.22 -27.43
N LEU A 432 -6.11 -1.07 -26.42
CA LEU A 432 -6.95 -2.27 -26.39
C LEU A 432 -8.44 -1.87 -26.35
N SER A 433 -8.79 -0.94 -25.46
CA SER A 433 -10.15 -0.42 -25.33
C SER A 433 -10.65 0.24 -26.62
N GLU A 434 -9.82 1.07 -27.26
CA GLU A 434 -10.15 1.67 -28.56
C GLU A 434 -10.53 0.60 -29.61
N ARG A 435 -9.74 -0.49 -29.70
CA ARG A 435 -9.99 -1.59 -30.61
C ARG A 435 -11.29 -2.34 -30.30
N PHE A 436 -11.58 -2.60 -29.04
CA PHE A 436 -12.85 -3.20 -28.65
C PHE A 436 -14.03 -2.33 -29.08
N MET A 437 -13.96 -1.05 -28.77
CA MET A 437 -15.05 -0.11 -29.05
C MET A 437 -15.25 0.19 -30.55
N GLU A 438 -14.18 0.10 -31.37
CA GLU A 438 -14.25 0.36 -32.80
C GLU A 438 -14.57 -0.88 -33.62
N GLU A 439 -14.02 -2.02 -33.26
CA GLU A 439 -14.10 -3.21 -34.12
C GLU A 439 -15.25 -4.14 -33.72
N ILE A 440 -15.76 -4.08 -32.47
CA ILE A 440 -16.82 -4.97 -31.98
C ILE A 440 -18.15 -4.21 -31.97
N PRO A 441 -19.16 -4.62 -32.77
CA PRO A 441 -20.49 -4.04 -32.72
C PRO A 441 -21.10 -4.13 -31.31
N ASP A 442 -21.74 -3.05 -30.87
CA ASP A 442 -22.44 -2.96 -29.57
C ASP A 442 -21.60 -3.31 -28.34
N CYS A 443 -20.26 -3.28 -28.47
CA CYS A 443 -19.37 -3.41 -27.32
C CYS A 443 -19.48 -2.18 -26.41
N THR A 444 -19.58 -2.42 -25.11
CA THR A 444 -19.60 -1.35 -24.12
C THR A 444 -18.58 -1.60 -23.00
N MET A 445 -17.83 -0.54 -22.66
CA MET A 445 -16.96 -0.58 -21.49
C MET A 445 -17.80 -0.57 -20.21
N ILE A 446 -17.45 -1.40 -19.25
CA ILE A 446 -18.03 -1.40 -17.88
C ILE A 446 -17.04 -0.76 -16.92
N GLN A 447 -15.80 -1.19 -16.94
CA GLN A 447 -14.73 -0.70 -16.06
C GLN A 447 -13.38 -0.76 -16.76
N ILE A 448 -12.48 0.14 -16.37
CA ILE A 448 -11.06 0.04 -16.66
C ILE A 448 -10.28 0.35 -15.38
N ASN A 449 -9.31 -0.48 -15.09
CA ASN A 449 -8.42 -0.36 -13.93
C ASN A 449 -6.96 -0.33 -14.38
N THR A 450 -6.05 -0.19 -13.43
CA THR A 450 -4.61 -0.09 -13.62
C THR A 450 -4.01 -1.17 -14.55
N ASP A 451 -4.54 -2.38 -14.51
CA ASP A 451 -3.99 -3.59 -15.15
C ASP A 451 -4.96 -4.35 -16.06
N GLY A 452 -6.21 -3.88 -16.16
CA GLY A 452 -7.19 -4.56 -17.00
C GLY A 452 -8.46 -3.74 -17.27
N MET A 453 -9.40 -4.37 -17.95
CA MET A 453 -10.70 -3.78 -18.28
C MET A 453 -11.80 -4.81 -18.36
N THR A 454 -13.02 -4.39 -18.04
CA THR A 454 -14.22 -5.20 -18.19
C THR A 454 -15.11 -4.62 -19.29
N VAL A 455 -15.57 -5.47 -20.20
CA VAL A 455 -16.43 -5.13 -21.33
C VAL A 455 -17.68 -5.99 -21.36
N ARG A 456 -18.76 -5.43 -21.87
CA ARG A 456 -19.97 -6.18 -22.24
C ARG A 456 -19.98 -6.37 -23.75
N VAL A 457 -20.01 -7.62 -24.18
CA VAL A 457 -19.86 -8.04 -25.58
C VAL A 457 -21.00 -8.97 -25.95
N HIS A 458 -21.61 -8.77 -27.13
CA HIS A 458 -22.59 -9.71 -27.66
C HIS A 458 -21.91 -11.05 -28.01
N LYS A 459 -22.52 -12.18 -27.64
CA LYS A 459 -21.98 -13.55 -27.78
C LYS A 459 -21.42 -13.88 -29.14
N ASN A 460 -22.05 -13.35 -30.21
CA ASN A 460 -21.58 -13.56 -31.57
C ASN A 460 -20.21 -12.94 -31.88
N TYR A 461 -19.73 -12.01 -31.04
CA TYR A 461 -18.48 -11.28 -31.25
C TYR A 461 -17.36 -11.62 -30.22
N VAL A 462 -17.57 -12.62 -29.35
CA VAL A 462 -16.58 -13.04 -28.37
C VAL A 462 -15.27 -13.50 -29.03
N GLU A 463 -15.37 -14.27 -30.14
CA GLU A 463 -14.17 -14.70 -30.87
C GLU A 463 -13.45 -13.52 -31.54
N GLN A 464 -14.18 -12.49 -31.97
CA GLN A 464 -13.58 -11.25 -32.46
C GLN A 464 -12.84 -10.50 -31.35
N MET A 465 -13.44 -10.41 -30.15
CA MET A 465 -12.79 -9.85 -28.96
C MET A 465 -11.47 -10.59 -28.67
N LYS A 466 -11.50 -11.91 -28.61
CA LYS A 466 -10.30 -12.74 -28.39
C LYS A 466 -9.25 -12.57 -29.50
N SER A 467 -9.69 -12.37 -30.75
CA SER A 467 -8.79 -12.06 -31.85
C SER A 467 -8.10 -10.70 -31.67
N ILE A 468 -8.81 -9.69 -31.17
CA ILE A 468 -8.24 -8.37 -30.84
C ILE A 468 -7.23 -8.52 -29.71
N CYS A 469 -7.53 -9.27 -28.65
CA CYS A 469 -6.60 -9.58 -27.57
C CYS A 469 -5.30 -10.18 -28.10
N ARG A 470 -5.36 -11.22 -28.92
CA ARG A 470 -4.16 -11.87 -29.52
C ARG A 470 -3.32 -10.90 -30.39
N ARG A 471 -3.96 -9.99 -31.13
CA ARG A 471 -3.24 -8.98 -31.91
C ARG A 471 -2.52 -7.97 -30.99
N TRP A 472 -3.17 -7.58 -29.91
CA TRP A 472 -2.59 -6.69 -28.91
C TRP A 472 -1.42 -7.36 -28.17
N GLU A 473 -1.57 -8.63 -27.77
CA GLU A 473 -0.50 -9.44 -27.19
C GLU A 473 0.71 -9.56 -28.11
N THR A 474 0.47 -9.84 -29.40
CA THR A 474 1.54 -9.91 -30.42
C THR A 474 2.27 -8.58 -30.55
N LEU A 475 1.56 -7.46 -30.51
CA LEU A 475 2.14 -6.12 -30.63
C LEU A 475 2.96 -5.72 -29.41
N THR A 476 2.48 -6.04 -28.21
CA THR A 476 3.05 -5.57 -26.96
C THR A 476 4.03 -6.55 -26.31
N GLY A 477 3.96 -7.82 -26.68
CA GLY A 477 4.68 -8.92 -26.02
C GLY A 477 4.15 -9.28 -24.62
N LEU A 478 2.99 -8.70 -24.24
CA LEU A 478 2.32 -8.94 -22.95
C LEU A 478 1.26 -10.03 -23.11
N GLU A 479 0.88 -10.67 -22.01
CA GLU A 479 -0.14 -11.71 -21.95
C GLU A 479 -1.41 -11.19 -21.30
N LEU A 480 -2.58 -11.56 -21.83
CA LEU A 480 -3.88 -11.23 -21.30
C LEU A 480 -4.53 -12.49 -20.68
N GLU A 481 -5.09 -12.32 -19.51
CA GLU A 481 -5.95 -13.31 -18.84
C GLU A 481 -7.39 -12.84 -19.01
N ASP A 482 -8.26 -13.68 -19.60
CA ASP A 482 -9.67 -13.35 -19.80
C ASP A 482 -10.57 -14.24 -18.95
N VAL A 483 -11.58 -13.65 -18.32
CA VAL A 483 -12.55 -14.33 -17.46
C VAL A 483 -13.95 -13.81 -17.75
N MET A 484 -14.91 -14.74 -17.93
CA MET A 484 -16.32 -14.40 -18.10
C MET A 484 -17.05 -14.39 -16.76
N TYR A 485 -17.78 -13.31 -16.50
CA TYR A 485 -18.59 -13.15 -15.28
C TYR A 485 -20.07 -13.18 -15.58
N SER A 486 -20.84 -13.88 -14.74
CA SER A 486 -22.30 -13.86 -14.80
C SER A 486 -22.89 -12.54 -14.31
N LYS A 487 -22.21 -11.90 -13.37
CA LYS A 487 -22.68 -10.67 -12.73
C LYS A 487 -21.51 -9.83 -12.24
N MET A 488 -21.62 -8.53 -12.41
CA MET A 488 -20.72 -7.52 -11.86
C MET A 488 -21.54 -6.46 -11.11
N ILE A 489 -21.13 -6.13 -9.89
CA ILE A 489 -21.76 -5.10 -9.07
C ILE A 489 -20.76 -3.96 -8.91
N ILE A 490 -21.04 -2.82 -9.51
CA ILE A 490 -20.24 -1.60 -9.40
C ILE A 490 -20.78 -0.77 -8.25
N LYS A 491 -19.94 -0.47 -7.26
CA LYS A 491 -20.23 0.46 -6.17
C LYS A 491 -19.67 1.85 -6.47
N ASP A 492 -18.42 1.89 -6.91
CA ASP A 492 -17.71 3.08 -7.38
C ASP A 492 -16.56 2.65 -8.32
N VAL A 493 -15.79 3.60 -8.85
CA VAL A 493 -14.68 3.35 -9.79
C VAL A 493 -13.64 2.36 -9.27
N LYS A 494 -13.52 2.19 -7.95
CA LYS A 494 -12.49 1.36 -7.30
C LYS A 494 -13.05 0.11 -6.62
N VAL A 495 -14.37 -0.01 -6.50
CA VAL A 495 -15.02 -1.10 -5.76
C VAL A 495 -16.05 -1.78 -6.65
N CYS A 496 -15.73 -2.99 -7.07
CA CYS A 496 -16.64 -3.90 -7.76
C CYS A 496 -16.67 -5.28 -7.07
N ILE A 497 -17.75 -6.00 -7.25
CA ILE A 497 -17.91 -7.41 -6.86
C ILE A 497 -18.17 -8.21 -8.12
N LEU A 498 -17.30 -9.16 -8.42
CA LEU A 498 -17.39 -10.05 -9.57
C LEU A 498 -17.98 -11.40 -9.14
N ILE A 499 -18.93 -11.92 -9.90
CA ILE A 499 -19.54 -13.23 -9.65
C ILE A 499 -19.28 -14.11 -10.87
N LEU A 500 -18.43 -15.12 -10.71
CA LEU A 500 -18.13 -16.13 -11.73
C LEU A 500 -19.37 -16.99 -12.03
N LEU A 501 -19.57 -17.36 -13.28
CA LEU A 501 -20.39 -18.52 -13.66
C LEU A 501 -19.61 -19.78 -13.28
N ILE A 502 -19.97 -20.40 -12.16
CA ILE A 502 -19.51 -21.76 -11.87
C ILE A 502 -20.35 -22.69 -12.77
N ALA A 503 -19.77 -23.13 -13.87
CA ALA A 503 -20.41 -24.16 -14.70
C ALA A 503 -20.59 -25.44 -13.86
N GLY A 504 -21.84 -25.78 -13.51
CA GLY A 504 -22.22 -27.04 -12.92
C GLY A 504 -22.53 -27.04 -11.42
N ILE A 505 -23.53 -26.28 -10.99
CA ILE A 505 -24.42 -26.66 -9.90
C ILE A 505 -25.84 -26.38 -10.41
N SER A 506 -26.46 -27.39 -10.99
CA SER A 506 -27.92 -27.43 -11.23
C SER A 506 -28.61 -27.84 -9.95
#